data_add2dec264bb1300adf087696094c1d0
#
_entry.id   add2dec264bb1300adf087696094c1d0
#
_cell.length_a   1.000
_cell.length_b   1.000
_cell.length_c   1.000
_cell.angle_alpha   90.00
_cell.angle_beta   90.00
_cell.angle_gamma   90.00
#
_symmetry.space_group_name_H-M   'P 1'
#
loop_
_entity.id
_entity.type
_entity.pdbx_description
1 polymer ?
#
loop_
_entity_poly.entity_id
_entity_poly.type
_entity_poly.pdbx_seq_one_letter_code
_entity_poly.pdbx_strand_id
1 'polypeptide(L)'
;MFKEHPTLHGLLVSSDGHVHIPATPHHPAHWTFGTDRGDGYRKFGFKNKSYYIHRIVAETFIPNPDNKPYVDHIDRNPSNNSVENLRWATVSENNYNSVRNRPIGSQLKDFDTKTEYQNNKYKTDEEYRNNVKAKLNERYKNDPVFREQQKSRYKNNPAYRKHMLEHKKMKRDLVPHKD
;
A
#
# COMPACT_ATOMS: atom_id res chain seq x y z
N MET A 1 -10.68 6.25 -26.53
CA MET A 1 -9.49 6.29 -27.42
C MET A 1 -8.82 4.92 -27.38
N PHE A 2 -8.31 4.41 -28.54
CA PHE A 2 -7.51 3.17 -28.56
C PHE A 2 -6.18 3.38 -29.27
N LYS A 3 -5.19 2.59 -28.84
CA LYS A 3 -3.84 2.55 -29.41
C LYS A 3 -3.37 1.11 -29.48
N GLU A 4 -2.47 0.80 -30.40
CA GLU A 4 -1.76 -0.46 -30.39
C GLU A 4 -0.73 -0.46 -29.22
N HIS A 5 -0.60 -1.61 -28.56
CA HIS A 5 0.39 -1.77 -27.48
C HIS A 5 1.81 -1.70 -28.04
N PRO A 6 2.74 -0.95 -27.41
CA PRO A 6 4.05 -0.66 -28.00
C PRO A 6 4.94 -1.89 -28.26
N THR A 7 4.75 -2.98 -27.54
CA THR A 7 5.55 -4.20 -27.66
C THR A 7 4.76 -5.47 -28.01
N LEU A 8 3.44 -5.45 -27.80
CA LEU A 8 2.57 -6.59 -28.12
C LEU A 8 1.81 -6.34 -29.43
N HIS A 9 2.52 -6.46 -30.55
CA HIS A 9 1.98 -6.18 -31.87
C HIS A 9 0.68 -6.95 -32.16
N GLY A 10 -0.30 -6.22 -32.69
CA GLY A 10 -1.66 -6.69 -32.96
C GLY A 10 -2.63 -6.56 -31.79
N LEU A 11 -2.17 -6.15 -30.61
CA LEU A 11 -3.03 -5.91 -29.44
C LEU A 11 -3.46 -4.44 -29.42
N LEU A 12 -4.77 -4.16 -29.61
CA LEU A 12 -5.32 -2.82 -29.43
C LEU A 12 -5.81 -2.66 -27.98
N VAL A 13 -5.52 -1.52 -27.40
CA VAL A 13 -5.85 -1.20 -26.00
C VAL A 13 -6.69 0.06 -25.97
N SER A 14 -7.75 0.05 -25.19
CA SER A 14 -8.63 1.21 -24.99
C SER A 14 -8.28 1.92 -23.67
N SER A 15 -8.48 3.24 -23.66
CA SER A 15 -8.24 4.09 -22.49
C SER A 15 -9.17 3.78 -21.30
N ASP A 16 -10.23 3.03 -21.49
CA ASP A 16 -11.20 2.61 -20.47
C ASP A 16 -10.95 1.19 -19.93
N GLY A 17 -9.84 0.55 -20.34
CA GLY A 17 -9.45 -0.76 -19.83
C GLY A 17 -9.89 -1.97 -20.65
N HIS A 18 -10.42 -1.77 -21.88
CA HIS A 18 -10.63 -2.88 -22.79
C HIS A 18 -9.38 -3.22 -23.60
N VAL A 19 -9.24 -4.47 -23.96
CA VAL A 19 -8.26 -4.92 -24.95
C VAL A 19 -8.95 -5.67 -26.07
N HIS A 20 -8.52 -5.41 -27.29
CA HIS A 20 -8.99 -6.14 -28.49
C HIS A 20 -7.98 -7.21 -28.84
N ILE A 21 -8.42 -8.46 -28.75
CA ILE A 21 -7.64 -9.63 -29.15
C ILE A 21 -7.95 -9.93 -30.62
N PRO A 22 -6.94 -9.96 -31.50
CA PRO A 22 -7.16 -10.28 -32.91
C PRO A 22 -7.63 -11.72 -33.11
N ALA A 23 -8.25 -11.97 -34.24
CA ALA A 23 -8.68 -13.31 -34.60
C ALA A 23 -7.51 -14.30 -34.68
N THR A 24 -7.77 -15.52 -34.28
CA THR A 24 -6.88 -16.67 -34.44
C THR A 24 -7.61 -17.74 -35.26
N PRO A 25 -6.94 -18.81 -35.72
CA PRO A 25 -7.65 -19.89 -36.43
C PRO A 25 -8.79 -20.55 -35.65
N HIS A 26 -8.77 -20.40 -34.31
CA HIS A 26 -9.73 -21.08 -33.41
C HIS A 26 -10.71 -20.10 -32.74
N HIS A 27 -10.44 -18.79 -32.76
CA HIS A 27 -11.27 -17.79 -32.08
C HIS A 27 -11.40 -16.51 -32.93
N PRO A 28 -12.62 -15.93 -33.03
CA PRO A 28 -12.82 -14.65 -33.68
C PRO A 28 -12.17 -13.51 -32.90
N ALA A 29 -11.88 -12.41 -33.57
CA ALA A 29 -11.44 -11.18 -32.93
C ALA A 29 -12.54 -10.67 -31.97
N HIS A 30 -12.14 -10.19 -30.78
CA HIS A 30 -13.09 -9.69 -29.78
C HIS A 30 -12.46 -8.69 -28.82
N TRP A 31 -13.31 -7.83 -28.25
CA TRP A 31 -12.96 -6.97 -27.13
C TRP A 31 -13.21 -7.70 -25.80
N THR A 32 -12.34 -7.48 -24.81
CA THR A 32 -12.48 -8.03 -23.47
C THR A 32 -11.98 -7.09 -22.41
N PHE A 33 -12.61 -7.13 -21.21
CA PHE A 33 -12.10 -6.57 -19.97
C PHE A 33 -11.23 -7.54 -19.19
N GLY A 34 -10.98 -8.73 -19.74
CA GLY A 34 -10.36 -9.81 -19.00
C GLY A 34 -11.28 -10.44 -17.96
N THR A 35 -10.76 -11.44 -17.27
CA THR A 35 -11.44 -12.19 -16.21
C THR A 35 -10.80 -11.91 -14.85
N ASP A 36 -11.62 -11.79 -13.82
CA ASP A 36 -11.18 -11.79 -12.42
C ASP A 36 -11.07 -13.26 -11.95
N ARG A 37 -9.98 -13.59 -11.26
CA ARG A 37 -9.75 -14.91 -10.66
C ARG A 37 -9.86 -14.90 -9.13
N GLY A 38 -10.54 -13.89 -8.55
CA GLY A 38 -10.82 -13.77 -7.13
C GLY A 38 -9.87 -12.85 -6.37
N ASP A 39 -8.91 -12.23 -7.05
CA ASP A 39 -8.01 -11.22 -6.46
C ASP A 39 -8.42 -9.77 -6.81
N GLY A 40 -9.53 -9.62 -7.55
CA GLY A 40 -10.04 -8.34 -8.04
C GLY A 40 -9.30 -7.80 -9.27
N TYR A 41 -8.14 -8.37 -9.63
CA TYR A 41 -7.37 -7.96 -10.80
C TYR A 41 -7.85 -8.69 -12.05
N ARG A 42 -8.00 -7.94 -13.14
CA ARG A 42 -8.42 -8.48 -14.42
C ARG A 42 -7.23 -8.91 -15.27
N LYS A 43 -7.32 -10.13 -15.81
CA LYS A 43 -6.29 -10.78 -16.64
C LYS A 43 -6.89 -11.26 -17.96
N PHE A 44 -6.09 -11.29 -19.01
CA PHE A 44 -6.44 -11.90 -20.29
C PHE A 44 -5.27 -12.68 -20.87
N GLY A 45 -5.59 -13.61 -21.77
CA GLY A 45 -4.59 -14.40 -22.50
C GLY A 45 -4.26 -13.78 -23.85
N PHE A 46 -2.97 -13.68 -24.20
CA PHE A 46 -2.49 -13.28 -25.51
C PHE A 46 -1.20 -13.98 -25.85
N LYS A 47 -1.11 -14.62 -27.05
CA LYS A 47 0.08 -15.37 -27.52
C LYS A 47 0.65 -16.31 -26.45
N ASN A 48 -0.20 -17.16 -25.87
CA ASN A 48 0.13 -18.15 -24.83
C ASN A 48 0.68 -17.59 -23.50
N LYS A 49 0.49 -16.29 -23.24
CA LYS A 49 0.86 -15.64 -21.99
C LYS A 49 -0.35 -14.96 -21.36
N SER A 50 -0.34 -14.83 -20.05
CA SER A 50 -1.36 -14.09 -19.28
C SER A 50 -0.84 -12.71 -18.91
N TYR A 51 -1.67 -11.69 -19.11
CA TYR A 51 -1.34 -10.28 -18.86
C TYR A 51 -2.39 -9.65 -17.96
N TYR A 52 -1.96 -8.72 -17.12
CA TYR A 52 -2.85 -7.89 -16.33
C TYR A 52 -3.32 -6.68 -17.16
N ILE A 53 -4.63 -6.42 -17.18
CA ILE A 53 -5.22 -5.30 -17.94
C ILE A 53 -4.61 -3.95 -17.51
N HIS A 54 -4.54 -3.66 -16.19
CA HIS A 54 -3.99 -2.40 -15.70
C HIS A 54 -2.55 -2.13 -16.17
N ARG A 55 -1.71 -3.18 -16.25
CA ARG A 55 -0.35 -3.02 -16.76
C ARG A 55 -0.32 -2.69 -18.25
N ILE A 56 -1.10 -3.40 -19.03
CA ILE A 56 -1.20 -3.19 -20.48
C ILE A 56 -1.73 -1.78 -20.80
N VAL A 57 -2.73 -1.30 -20.06
CA VAL A 57 -3.23 0.07 -20.19
C VAL A 57 -2.16 1.09 -19.83
N ALA A 58 -1.49 0.92 -18.69
CA ALA A 58 -0.43 1.83 -18.27
C ALA A 58 0.74 1.86 -19.26
N GLU A 59 1.21 0.71 -19.73
CA GLU A 59 2.29 0.59 -20.72
C GLU A 59 1.93 1.23 -22.07
N THR A 60 0.63 1.28 -22.42
CA THR A 60 0.15 1.87 -23.69
C THR A 60 -0.05 3.37 -23.61
N PHE A 61 -0.52 3.89 -22.49
CA PHE A 61 -1.01 5.27 -22.40
C PHE A 61 -0.24 6.18 -21.45
N ILE A 62 0.43 5.63 -20.43
CA ILE A 62 1.05 6.42 -19.37
C ILE A 62 2.57 6.38 -19.49
N PRO A 63 3.24 7.51 -19.79
CA PRO A 63 4.69 7.57 -19.80
C PRO A 63 5.29 7.18 -18.44
N ASN A 64 6.40 6.43 -18.44
CA ASN A 64 7.14 6.01 -17.24
C ASN A 64 8.62 6.41 -17.33
N PRO A 65 8.95 7.72 -17.30
CA PRO A 65 10.33 8.19 -17.44
C PRO A 65 11.22 7.75 -16.28
N ASP A 66 10.63 7.55 -15.09
CA ASP A 66 11.35 7.15 -13.88
C ASP A 66 11.49 5.62 -13.74
N ASN A 67 11.04 4.84 -14.71
CA ASN A 67 11.03 3.37 -14.66
C ASN A 67 10.43 2.79 -13.37
N LYS A 68 9.34 3.37 -12.87
CA LYS A 68 8.65 2.89 -11.68
C LYS A 68 8.08 1.49 -11.92
N PRO A 69 8.28 0.53 -10.99
CA PRO A 69 8.01 -0.89 -11.24
C PRO A 69 6.53 -1.30 -11.11
N TYR A 70 5.71 -0.51 -10.42
CA TYR A 70 4.32 -0.85 -10.14
C TYR A 70 3.34 0.06 -10.87
N VAL A 71 2.18 -0.50 -11.20
CA VAL A 71 0.99 0.26 -11.62
C VAL A 71 0.00 0.23 -10.46
N ASP A 72 -0.41 1.40 -10.00
CA ASP A 72 -1.29 1.60 -8.86
C ASP A 72 -2.65 2.12 -9.31
N HIS A 73 -3.73 1.63 -8.68
CA HIS A 73 -5.09 2.11 -8.88
C HIS A 73 -5.37 3.25 -7.90
N ILE A 74 -5.57 4.46 -8.39
CA ILE A 74 -5.75 5.67 -7.57
C ILE A 74 -6.94 5.52 -6.62
N ASP A 75 -8.04 4.98 -7.12
CA ASP A 75 -9.26 4.71 -6.33
C ASP A 75 -9.19 3.42 -5.49
N ARG A 76 -8.11 2.63 -5.61
CA ARG A 76 -7.89 1.34 -4.94
C ARG A 76 -8.85 0.23 -5.37
N ASN A 77 -9.53 0.40 -6.48
CA ASN A 77 -10.37 -0.61 -7.09
C ASN A 77 -9.58 -1.34 -8.20
N PRO A 78 -9.12 -2.58 -7.99
CA PRO A 78 -8.30 -3.30 -8.98
C PRO A 78 -9.05 -3.67 -10.25
N SER A 79 -10.38 -3.52 -10.27
CA SER A 79 -11.20 -3.75 -11.46
C SER A 79 -11.38 -2.50 -12.34
N ASN A 80 -11.07 -1.30 -11.82
CA ASN A 80 -11.16 -0.04 -12.56
C ASN A 80 -9.86 0.26 -13.29
N ASN A 81 -9.74 -0.25 -14.52
CA ASN A 81 -8.52 -0.16 -15.33
C ASN A 81 -8.52 1.03 -16.31
N SER A 82 -9.36 2.06 -16.09
CA SER A 82 -9.31 3.30 -16.85
C SER A 82 -7.96 4.00 -16.69
N VAL A 83 -7.44 4.57 -17.77
CA VAL A 83 -6.16 5.30 -17.78
C VAL A 83 -6.12 6.42 -16.73
N GLU A 84 -7.25 7.08 -16.51
CA GLU A 84 -7.39 8.18 -15.53
C GLU A 84 -7.26 7.70 -14.08
N ASN A 85 -7.49 6.40 -13.84
CA ASN A 85 -7.39 5.78 -12.53
C ASN A 85 -6.04 5.09 -12.28
N LEU A 86 -5.17 5.02 -13.28
CA LEU A 86 -3.89 4.32 -13.19
C LEU A 86 -2.72 5.30 -13.11
N ARG A 87 -1.71 4.92 -12.35
CA ARG A 87 -0.43 5.64 -12.30
C ARG A 87 0.73 4.68 -12.09
N TRP A 88 1.90 5.05 -12.61
CA TRP A 88 3.14 4.37 -12.23
C TRP A 88 3.52 4.73 -10.80
N ALA A 89 3.97 3.75 -10.03
CA ALA A 89 4.26 3.91 -8.62
C ALA A 89 5.55 3.17 -8.22
N THR A 90 6.24 3.73 -7.25
CA THR A 90 7.30 3.04 -6.51
C THR A 90 6.67 2.02 -5.54
N VAL A 91 7.50 1.14 -4.97
CA VAL A 91 7.08 0.20 -3.91
C VAL A 91 6.41 0.94 -2.73
N SER A 92 7.00 2.06 -2.31
CA SER A 92 6.51 2.86 -1.18
C SER A 92 5.16 3.51 -1.49
N GLU A 93 5.01 4.12 -2.68
CA GLU A 93 3.77 4.74 -3.12
C GLU A 93 2.64 3.72 -3.24
N ASN A 94 2.92 2.57 -3.88
CA ASN A 94 1.94 1.49 -4.03
C ASN A 94 1.53 0.89 -2.67
N ASN A 95 2.49 0.68 -1.76
CA ASN A 95 2.19 0.22 -0.41
C ASN A 95 1.37 1.24 0.39
N TYR A 96 1.66 2.54 0.23
CA TYR A 96 0.89 3.60 0.89
C TYR A 96 -0.57 3.63 0.42
N ASN A 97 -0.80 3.43 -0.88
CA ASN A 97 -2.14 3.37 -1.45
C ASN A 97 -2.85 2.02 -1.22
N SER A 98 -2.13 0.96 -0.86
CA SER A 98 -2.70 -0.38 -0.69
C SER A 98 -3.75 -0.43 0.43
N VAL A 99 -4.86 -1.13 0.17
CA VAL A 99 -5.92 -1.40 1.16
C VAL A 99 -5.39 -2.16 2.40
N ARG A 100 -4.30 -2.94 2.24
CA ARG A 100 -3.63 -3.64 3.36
C ARG A 100 -3.07 -2.69 4.41
N ASN A 101 -2.79 -1.45 4.05
CA ASN A 101 -2.34 -0.41 4.97
C ASN A 101 -3.49 0.37 5.62
N ARG A 102 -4.74 0.07 5.27
CA ARG A 102 -5.89 0.56 6.04
C ARG A 102 -6.07 -0.35 7.25
N PRO A 103 -6.25 0.19 8.43
CA PRO A 103 -6.79 -0.58 9.54
C PRO A 103 -8.12 -1.19 9.12
N ILE A 104 -8.31 -2.46 9.46
CA ILE A 104 -9.51 -3.22 9.11
C ILE A 104 -10.72 -2.63 9.87
N GLY A 105 -11.75 -2.22 9.14
CA GLY A 105 -13.04 -1.80 9.70
C GLY A 105 -13.40 -0.33 9.54
N SER A 106 -14.67 -0.03 9.78
CA SER A 106 -15.30 1.29 9.66
C SER A 106 -14.70 2.40 10.54
N GLN A 107 -13.84 2.06 11.46
CA GLN A 107 -13.15 2.95 12.39
C GLN A 107 -12.13 3.91 11.75
N LEU A 108 -11.86 3.74 10.44
CA LEU A 108 -10.93 4.62 9.70
C LEU A 108 -11.53 5.86 9.11
N LYS A 109 -12.85 5.98 9.13
CA LYS A 109 -13.53 7.18 8.62
C LYS A 109 -13.09 8.45 9.37
N ASP A 110 -12.53 8.26 10.57
CA ASP A 110 -12.18 9.36 11.48
C ASP A 110 -10.66 9.64 11.54
N PHE A 111 -9.83 8.94 10.73
CA PHE A 111 -8.37 9.13 10.77
C PHE A 111 -7.76 9.28 9.39
N ASP A 112 -7.00 10.35 9.17
CA ASP A 112 -6.36 10.65 7.88
C ASP A 112 -5.17 9.75 7.58
N THR A 113 -4.53 9.17 8.61
CA THR A 113 -3.35 8.33 8.47
C THR A 113 -3.36 7.08 9.36
N LYS A 114 -2.63 6.03 8.91
CA LYS A 114 -2.38 4.82 9.73
C LYS A 114 -1.72 5.18 11.06
N THR A 115 -0.86 6.19 11.07
CA THR A 115 -0.16 6.64 12.27
C THR A 115 -1.12 7.23 13.29
N GLU A 116 -2.08 8.05 12.86
CA GLU A 116 -3.10 8.62 13.74
C GLU A 116 -4.00 7.54 14.33
N TYR A 117 -4.45 6.60 13.51
CA TYR A 117 -5.21 5.45 13.99
C TYR A 117 -4.41 4.65 15.04
N GLN A 118 -3.15 4.31 14.76
CA GLN A 118 -2.32 3.56 15.71
C GLN A 118 -2.08 4.34 16.99
N ASN A 119 -1.86 5.65 16.89
CA ASN A 119 -1.70 6.51 18.06
C ASN A 119 -2.98 6.60 18.89
N ASN A 120 -4.14 6.72 18.24
CA ASN A 120 -5.43 6.71 18.94
C ASN A 120 -5.70 5.36 19.59
N LYS A 121 -5.50 4.26 18.87
CA LYS A 121 -5.65 2.91 19.41
C LYS A 121 -4.71 2.67 20.60
N TYR A 122 -3.47 3.14 20.53
CA TYR A 122 -2.54 3.07 21.66
C TYR A 122 -3.01 3.86 22.89
N LYS A 123 -3.74 4.97 22.69
CA LYS A 123 -4.30 5.78 23.76
C LYS A 123 -5.53 5.16 24.40
N THR A 124 -6.43 4.60 23.59
CA THR A 124 -7.77 4.17 24.00
C THR A 124 -7.89 2.68 24.33
N ASP A 125 -7.08 1.81 23.68
CA ASP A 125 -7.14 0.36 23.84
C ASP A 125 -6.00 -0.12 24.76
N GLU A 126 -6.35 -0.55 25.97
CA GLU A 126 -5.40 -0.97 26.98
C GLU A 126 -4.71 -2.29 26.61
N GLU A 127 -5.42 -3.25 26.09
CA GLU A 127 -4.87 -4.53 25.64
C GLU A 127 -3.87 -4.34 24.50
N TYR A 128 -4.24 -3.55 23.49
CA TYR A 128 -3.33 -3.20 22.40
C TYR A 128 -2.06 -2.52 22.91
N ARG A 129 -2.21 -1.56 23.82
CA ARG A 129 -1.10 -0.83 24.43
C ARG A 129 -0.15 -1.78 25.20
N ASN A 130 -0.70 -2.72 25.95
CA ASN A 130 0.08 -3.70 26.72
C ASN A 130 0.82 -4.66 25.80
N ASN A 131 0.19 -5.13 24.72
CA ASN A 131 0.81 -5.97 23.71
C ASN A 131 1.98 -5.26 22.98
N VAL A 132 1.80 -3.98 22.62
CA VAL A 132 2.89 -3.18 22.02
C VAL A 132 4.06 -3.01 22.97
N LYS A 133 3.79 -2.73 24.24
CA LYS A 133 4.84 -2.62 25.28
C LYS A 133 5.57 -3.94 25.52
N ALA A 134 4.85 -5.05 25.58
CA ALA A 134 5.45 -6.37 25.76
C ALA A 134 6.41 -6.72 24.62
N LYS A 135 5.97 -6.56 23.37
CA LYS A 135 6.81 -6.77 22.18
C LYS A 135 8.05 -5.87 22.16
N LEU A 136 7.89 -4.60 22.54
CA LEU A 136 9.01 -3.67 22.60
C LEU A 136 10.02 -4.06 23.68
N ASN A 137 9.55 -4.46 24.85
CA ASN A 137 10.40 -4.92 25.94
C ASN A 137 11.13 -6.22 25.60
N GLU A 138 10.44 -7.16 24.95
CA GLU A 138 11.05 -8.40 24.47
C GLU A 138 12.16 -8.10 23.45
N ARG A 139 11.89 -7.24 22.48
CA ARG A 139 12.90 -6.82 21.52
C ARG A 139 14.08 -6.11 22.19
N TYR A 140 13.82 -5.25 23.16
CA TYR A 140 14.89 -4.57 23.90
C TYR A 140 15.78 -5.53 24.68
N LYS A 141 15.22 -6.64 25.19
CA LYS A 141 16.00 -7.70 25.89
C LYS A 141 16.83 -8.53 24.92
N ASN A 142 16.23 -8.91 23.78
CA ASN A 142 16.78 -9.94 22.89
C ASN A 142 17.61 -9.39 21.72
N ASP A 143 17.50 -8.09 21.40
CA ASP A 143 18.20 -7.44 20.29
C ASP A 143 19.21 -6.39 20.82
N PRO A 144 20.50 -6.76 20.94
CA PRO A 144 21.54 -5.83 21.41
C PRO A 144 21.72 -4.61 20.49
N VAL A 145 21.56 -4.79 19.17
CA VAL A 145 21.70 -3.71 18.18
C VAL A 145 20.58 -2.70 18.36
N PHE A 146 19.35 -3.17 18.50
CA PHE A 146 18.20 -2.32 18.78
C PHE A 146 18.37 -1.55 20.08
N ARG A 147 18.87 -2.20 21.14
CA ARG A 147 19.15 -1.59 22.44
C ARG A 147 20.14 -0.44 22.32
N GLU A 148 21.25 -0.64 21.63
CA GLU A 148 22.25 0.40 21.43
C GLU A 148 21.74 1.55 20.55
N GLN A 149 20.96 1.27 19.52
CA GLN A 149 20.27 2.29 18.73
C GLN A 149 19.34 3.15 19.60
N GLN A 150 18.57 2.57 20.51
CA GLN A 150 17.68 3.32 21.39
C GLN A 150 18.47 4.20 22.38
N LYS A 151 19.57 3.69 22.95
CA LYS A 151 20.47 4.48 23.82
C LYS A 151 21.11 5.64 23.05
N SER A 152 21.62 5.39 21.84
CA SER A 152 22.21 6.40 20.98
C SER A 152 21.18 7.48 20.59
N ARG A 153 19.95 7.08 20.27
CA ARG A 153 18.85 8.01 19.96
C ARG A 153 18.53 8.91 21.16
N TYR A 154 18.48 8.34 22.36
CA TYR A 154 18.26 9.12 23.59
C TYR A 154 19.42 10.10 23.85
N LYS A 155 20.67 9.65 23.68
CA LYS A 155 21.87 10.45 23.90
C LYS A 155 21.98 11.61 22.89
N ASN A 156 21.75 11.36 21.61
CA ASN A 156 22.08 12.24 20.51
C ASN A 156 20.91 13.11 20.01
N ASN A 157 19.68 12.89 20.53
CA ASN A 157 18.51 13.67 20.14
C ASN A 157 17.90 14.41 21.34
N PRO A 158 18.21 15.70 21.53
CA PRO A 158 17.69 16.49 22.66
C PRO A 158 16.15 16.57 22.70
N ALA A 159 15.50 16.68 21.54
CA ALA A 159 14.04 16.74 21.44
C ALA A 159 13.40 15.41 21.89
N TYR A 160 13.97 14.28 21.47
CA TYR A 160 13.53 12.97 21.90
C TYR A 160 13.73 12.77 23.41
N ARG A 161 14.85 13.21 23.96
CA ARG A 161 15.15 13.19 25.40
C ARG A 161 14.14 14.02 26.20
N LYS A 162 13.86 15.25 25.76
CA LYS A 162 12.85 16.12 26.37
C LYS A 162 11.48 15.46 26.41
N HIS A 163 11.02 14.94 25.28
CA HIS A 163 9.75 14.21 25.17
C HIS A 163 9.67 13.00 26.12
N MET A 164 10.74 12.22 26.22
CA MET A 164 10.79 11.06 27.14
C MET A 164 10.76 11.46 28.62
N LEU A 165 11.39 12.58 28.97
CA LEU A 165 11.35 13.11 30.33
C LEU A 165 9.97 13.66 30.72
N GLU A 166 9.33 14.39 29.80
CA GLU A 166 7.95 14.89 29.99
C GLU A 166 6.97 13.73 30.16
N HIS A 167 7.07 12.70 29.32
CA HIS A 167 6.24 11.50 29.41
C HIS A 167 6.47 10.73 30.74
N LYS A 168 7.69 10.69 31.23
CA LYS A 168 8.01 10.07 32.52
C LYS A 168 7.44 10.89 33.69
N LYS A 169 7.48 12.21 33.59
CA LYS A 169 6.88 13.14 34.57
C LYS A 169 5.36 12.96 34.63
N MET A 170 4.68 13.00 33.46
CA MET A 170 3.24 12.78 33.38
C MET A 170 2.78 11.45 34.00
N LYS A 171 3.56 10.37 33.81
CA LYS A 171 3.24 9.07 34.42
C LYS A 171 3.36 9.10 35.95
N ARG A 172 4.32 9.82 36.47
CA ARG A 172 4.52 9.95 37.92
C ARG A 172 3.39 10.75 38.58
N ASP A 173 2.96 11.83 37.88
CA ASP A 173 1.91 12.74 38.36
C ASP A 173 0.50 12.11 38.27
N LEU A 174 0.33 11.04 37.46
CA LEU A 174 -0.91 10.26 37.32
C LEU A 174 -1.05 9.09 38.32
N VAL A 175 -0.04 8.79 39.09
CA VAL A 175 -0.12 7.78 40.18
C VAL A 175 -0.58 8.50 41.43
N PRO A 176 -1.81 8.25 41.97
CA PRO A 176 -2.21 8.83 43.24
C PRO A 176 -1.27 8.31 44.31
N HIS A 177 -0.76 9.22 45.15
CA HIS A 177 -0.08 8.86 46.36
C HIS A 177 -1.03 7.98 47.20
N LYS A 178 -0.64 6.73 47.41
CA LYS A 178 -1.29 5.90 48.44
C LYS A 178 -0.77 6.42 49.77
N ASP A 179 -1.63 7.13 50.47
CA ASP A 179 -1.48 7.35 51.88
C ASP A 179 -1.66 6.05 52.63
#